data_4f270261ee60ab67799d008e3899600d
#
_entry.id   4f270261ee60ab67799d008e3899600d
#
_cell.length_a   1.000
_cell.length_b   1.000
_cell.length_c   1.000
_cell.angle_alpha   90.00
_cell.angle_beta   90.00
_cell.angle_gamma   90.00
#
_symmetry.space_group_name_H-M   'P 1'
#
loop_
_entity.id
_entity.type
_entity.pdbx_description
1 polymer ?
#
loop_
_entity_poly.entity_id
_entity_poly.type
_entity_poly.pdbx_seq_one_letter_code
_entity_poly.pdbx_strand_id
1 'polypeptide(L)'
;MKTKKSQDLFAKSKHHIAGGVNSPVRAFKSVGGTPIFFKKSRECYIYDEDGNKYLDFVGSWGPMVLGHSNKHIVNAIKNQASKGISFGAPTKNELEIEKMIKSYLRSIEKLRKVNSGTEATMICVRLSRGTTNKKKIIKYIG
;
A
#
# COMPACT_ATOMS: atom_id res chain seq x y z
N MET A 1 7.12 -9.12 -26.40
CA MET A 1 6.56 -9.41 -25.06
C MET A 1 5.09 -9.78 -25.24
N LYS A 2 4.62 -10.87 -24.60
CA LYS A 2 3.20 -11.26 -24.68
C LYS A 2 2.39 -10.39 -23.75
N THR A 3 1.22 -9.88 -24.18
CA THR A 3 0.37 -8.98 -23.35
C THR A 3 -1.13 -9.27 -23.53
N LYS A 4 -1.48 -10.34 -24.25
CA LYS A 4 -2.87 -10.64 -24.60
C LYS A 4 -3.77 -10.85 -23.39
N LYS A 5 -3.31 -11.60 -22.37
CA LYS A 5 -4.08 -11.85 -21.16
C LYS A 5 -4.31 -10.56 -20.36
N SER A 6 -3.28 -9.71 -20.26
CA SER A 6 -3.42 -8.39 -19.60
C SER A 6 -4.40 -7.50 -20.34
N GLN A 7 -4.39 -7.49 -21.67
CA GLN A 7 -5.37 -6.74 -22.48
C GLN A 7 -6.79 -7.24 -22.25
N ASP A 8 -7.02 -8.55 -22.29
CA ASP A 8 -8.32 -9.17 -22.05
C ASP A 8 -8.84 -8.89 -20.63
N LEU A 9 -7.96 -8.97 -19.63
CA LEU A 9 -8.29 -8.63 -18.24
C LEU A 9 -8.65 -7.15 -18.08
N PHE A 10 -7.90 -6.26 -18.71
CA PHE A 10 -8.20 -4.84 -18.65
C PHE A 10 -9.51 -4.49 -19.33
N ALA A 11 -9.80 -5.09 -20.48
CA ALA A 11 -11.09 -4.93 -21.15
C ALA A 11 -12.26 -5.36 -20.23
N LYS A 12 -12.15 -6.54 -19.59
CA LYS A 12 -13.14 -7.01 -18.61
C LYS A 12 -13.23 -6.08 -17.39
N SER A 13 -12.10 -5.62 -16.86
CA SER A 13 -12.08 -4.74 -15.69
C SER A 13 -12.83 -3.43 -15.91
N LYS A 14 -12.82 -2.89 -17.11
CA LYS A 14 -13.57 -1.66 -17.46
C LYS A 14 -15.09 -1.79 -17.28
N HIS A 15 -15.63 -3.00 -17.34
CA HIS A 15 -17.07 -3.23 -17.12
C HIS A 15 -17.43 -3.24 -15.62
N HIS A 16 -16.45 -3.44 -14.72
CA HIS A 16 -16.70 -3.62 -13.28
C HIS A 16 -16.04 -2.55 -12.42
N ILE A 17 -14.97 -1.91 -12.90
CA ILE A 17 -14.16 -0.96 -12.16
C ILE A 17 -14.09 0.35 -12.94
N ALA A 18 -14.41 1.47 -12.28
CA ALA A 18 -14.33 2.78 -12.88
C ALA A 18 -12.90 3.06 -13.43
N GLY A 19 -12.81 3.26 -14.76
CA GLY A 19 -11.53 3.40 -15.45
C GLY A 19 -10.72 2.10 -15.59
N GLY A 20 -11.26 0.94 -15.18
CA GLY A 20 -10.65 -0.39 -15.27
C GLY A 20 -9.58 -0.68 -14.21
N VAL A 21 -9.34 0.23 -13.27
CA VAL A 21 -8.30 0.11 -12.22
C VAL A 21 -8.74 0.82 -10.93
N ASN A 22 -8.29 0.32 -9.77
CA ASN A 22 -8.59 0.92 -8.47
C ASN A 22 -7.70 2.13 -8.11
N SER A 23 -6.75 2.50 -8.99
CA SER A 23 -5.96 3.72 -8.87
C SER A 23 -5.67 4.28 -10.25
N PRO A 24 -5.95 5.59 -10.51
CA PRO A 24 -5.77 6.21 -11.84
C PRO A 24 -4.35 6.04 -12.40
N VAL A 25 -3.33 6.05 -11.56
CA VAL A 25 -1.93 5.86 -11.96
C VAL A 25 -1.72 4.50 -12.66
N ARG A 26 -2.46 3.48 -12.26
CA ARG A 26 -2.34 2.12 -12.82
C ARG A 26 -2.99 1.97 -14.20
N ALA A 27 -3.72 2.98 -14.67
CA ALA A 27 -4.39 2.95 -15.99
C ALA A 27 -3.45 3.23 -17.17
N PHE A 28 -2.18 3.52 -16.93
CA PHE A 28 -1.16 3.84 -17.94
C PHE A 28 -1.49 5.06 -18.83
N LYS A 29 -2.43 5.91 -18.41
CA LYS A 29 -2.87 7.07 -19.23
C LYS A 29 -1.72 8.04 -19.55
N SER A 30 -0.78 8.23 -18.63
CA SER A 30 0.36 9.15 -18.79
C SER A 30 1.53 8.54 -19.56
N VAL A 31 1.63 7.22 -19.64
CA VAL A 31 2.76 6.51 -20.26
C VAL A 31 2.35 5.75 -21.53
N GLY A 32 1.05 5.63 -21.77
CA GLY A 32 0.50 4.89 -22.91
C GLY A 32 0.53 3.37 -22.70
N GLY A 33 -0.11 2.65 -23.63
CA GLY A 33 -0.19 1.19 -23.58
C GLY A 33 -1.34 0.65 -22.75
N THR A 34 -1.28 -0.63 -22.44
CA THR A 34 -2.27 -1.36 -21.64
C THR A 34 -1.67 -1.76 -20.30
N PRO A 35 -2.39 -1.57 -19.18
CA PRO A 35 -1.94 -2.05 -17.89
C PRO A 35 -1.59 -3.53 -17.88
N ILE A 36 -0.51 -3.86 -17.20
CA ILE A 36 -0.04 -5.24 -17.04
C ILE A 36 -0.64 -5.80 -15.74
N PHE A 37 -1.21 -7.01 -15.83
CA PHE A 37 -1.78 -7.72 -14.69
C PHE A 37 -0.79 -8.71 -14.13
N PHE A 38 -0.37 -8.50 -12.88
CA PHE A 38 0.59 -9.36 -12.18
C PHE A 38 -0.14 -10.44 -11.39
N LYS A 39 0.44 -11.66 -11.37
CA LYS A 39 -0.12 -12.82 -10.66
C LYS A 39 0.73 -13.32 -9.50
N LYS A 40 2.02 -13.07 -9.53
CA LYS A 40 2.94 -13.46 -8.45
C LYS A 40 4.18 -12.57 -8.42
N SER A 41 4.85 -12.60 -7.29
CA SER A 41 6.12 -11.90 -7.10
C SER A 41 7.02 -12.70 -6.15
N ARG A 42 8.33 -12.55 -6.31
CA ARG A 42 9.32 -13.18 -5.42
C ARG A 42 10.64 -12.41 -5.48
N GLU A 43 11.19 -12.11 -4.32
CA GLU A 43 12.45 -11.36 -4.21
C GLU A 43 12.34 -10.02 -4.94
N CYS A 44 13.20 -9.75 -5.93
CA CYS A 44 13.16 -8.54 -6.74
C CYS A 44 12.35 -8.69 -8.04
N TYR A 45 11.61 -9.78 -8.22
CA TYR A 45 10.91 -10.06 -9.46
C TYR A 45 9.39 -10.09 -9.29
N ILE A 46 8.70 -9.59 -10.33
CA ILE A 46 7.26 -9.72 -10.51
C ILE A 46 6.96 -10.46 -11.83
N TYR A 47 5.84 -11.17 -11.85
CA TYR A 47 5.43 -12.01 -12.97
C TYR A 47 4.00 -11.70 -13.35
N ASP A 48 3.75 -11.47 -14.65
CA ASP A 48 2.43 -11.17 -15.14
C ASP A 48 1.60 -12.41 -15.51
N GLU A 49 0.35 -12.21 -15.87
CA GLU A 49 -0.56 -13.24 -16.32
C GLU A 49 -0.18 -13.86 -17.67
N ASP A 50 0.59 -13.12 -18.46
CA ASP A 50 1.09 -13.57 -19.76
C ASP A 50 2.37 -14.43 -19.65
N GLY A 51 2.95 -14.54 -18.44
CA GLY A 51 4.14 -15.33 -18.14
C GLY A 51 5.45 -14.58 -18.27
N ASN A 52 5.42 -13.27 -18.50
CA ASN A 52 6.64 -12.47 -18.52
C ASN A 52 7.16 -12.24 -17.10
N LYS A 53 8.47 -12.10 -16.98
CA LYS A 53 9.20 -11.78 -15.74
C LYS A 53 9.80 -10.40 -15.83
N TYR A 54 9.66 -9.61 -14.78
CA TYR A 54 10.20 -8.24 -14.68
C TYR A 54 11.04 -8.09 -13.43
N LEU A 55 12.08 -7.27 -13.51
CA LEU A 55 12.77 -6.76 -12.34
C LEU A 55 11.95 -5.58 -11.78
N ASP A 56 11.57 -5.66 -10.51
CA ASP A 56 10.72 -4.65 -9.87
C ASP A 56 11.54 -3.54 -9.24
N PHE A 57 11.60 -2.39 -9.90
CA PHE A 57 12.17 -1.16 -9.35
C PHE A 57 11.16 -0.27 -8.61
N VAL A 58 9.89 -0.67 -8.56
CA VAL A 58 8.82 0.11 -7.91
C VAL A 58 8.63 -0.30 -6.45
N GLY A 59 8.82 -1.59 -6.14
CA GLY A 59 8.71 -2.10 -4.77
C GLY A 59 7.39 -1.76 -4.09
N SER A 60 6.27 -1.84 -4.83
CA SER A 60 4.92 -1.45 -4.35
C SER A 60 4.86 -0.02 -3.79
N TRP A 61 5.61 0.90 -4.36
CA TRP A 61 5.73 2.31 -3.93
C TRP A 61 6.37 2.47 -2.55
N GLY A 62 7.33 1.58 -2.22
CA GLY A 62 8.18 1.69 -1.05
C GLY A 62 8.09 0.58 -0.01
N PRO A 63 6.95 -0.10 0.23
CA PRO A 63 6.86 -1.08 1.32
C PRO A 63 7.64 -2.37 1.12
N MET A 64 8.07 -2.72 -0.12
CA MET A 64 8.76 -3.99 -0.41
C MET A 64 10.28 -3.92 -0.19
N VAL A 65 10.72 -3.29 0.90
CA VAL A 65 12.15 -3.10 1.24
C VAL A 65 12.92 -4.44 1.34
N LEU A 66 12.27 -5.49 1.83
CA LEU A 66 12.87 -6.83 1.97
C LEU A 66 12.63 -7.71 0.73
N GLY A 67 12.11 -7.14 -0.36
CA GLY A 67 11.69 -7.88 -1.54
C GLY A 67 10.35 -8.59 -1.34
N HIS A 68 9.84 -9.12 -2.44
CA HIS A 68 8.57 -9.83 -2.47
C HIS A 68 8.65 -11.21 -1.83
N SER A 69 7.57 -11.61 -1.16
CA SER A 69 7.40 -12.94 -0.58
C SER A 69 8.55 -13.37 0.36
N ASN A 70 9.09 -12.42 1.12
CA ASN A 70 10.10 -12.71 2.12
C ASN A 70 9.60 -13.78 3.10
N LYS A 71 10.36 -14.84 3.31
CA LYS A 71 9.94 -16.02 4.08
C LYS A 71 9.56 -15.69 5.53
N HIS A 72 10.28 -14.78 6.18
CA HIS A 72 9.98 -14.39 7.56
C HIS A 72 8.64 -13.64 7.63
N ILE A 73 8.39 -12.71 6.71
CA ILE A 73 7.13 -11.97 6.63
C ILE A 73 5.96 -12.93 6.33
N VAL A 74 6.11 -13.80 5.32
CA VAL A 74 5.08 -14.78 4.95
C VAL A 74 4.74 -15.70 6.13
N ASN A 75 5.74 -16.20 6.86
CA ASN A 75 5.53 -17.08 8.02
C ASN A 75 4.86 -16.32 9.17
N ALA A 76 5.26 -15.07 9.44
CA ALA A 76 4.61 -14.25 10.46
C ALA A 76 3.12 -14.02 10.15
N ILE A 77 2.79 -13.71 8.88
CA ILE A 77 1.41 -13.54 8.42
C ILE A 77 0.62 -14.85 8.58
N LYS A 78 1.15 -15.98 8.13
CA LYS A 78 0.51 -17.29 8.27
C LYS A 78 0.22 -17.62 9.75
N ASN A 79 1.20 -17.42 10.62
CA ASN A 79 1.06 -17.68 12.05
C ASN A 79 0.00 -16.76 12.70
N GLN A 80 -0.07 -15.49 12.29
CA GLN A 80 -1.08 -14.59 12.81
C GLN A 80 -2.47 -14.90 12.22
N ALA A 81 -2.54 -15.26 10.95
CA ALA A 81 -3.82 -15.60 10.29
C ALA A 81 -4.51 -16.80 10.97
N SER A 82 -3.75 -17.79 11.44
CA SER A 82 -4.29 -18.94 12.18
C SER A 82 -4.85 -18.59 13.56
N LYS A 83 -4.49 -17.43 14.13
CA LYS A 83 -4.97 -16.93 15.44
C LYS A 83 -6.09 -15.88 15.31
N GLY A 84 -6.38 -15.43 14.09
CA GLY A 84 -7.28 -14.35 13.79
C GLY A 84 -6.55 -13.04 13.40
N ILE A 85 -7.17 -12.28 12.52
CA ILE A 85 -6.60 -11.05 11.96
C ILE A 85 -7.39 -9.79 12.30
N SER A 86 -8.59 -9.93 12.88
CA SER A 86 -9.43 -8.81 13.30
C SER A 86 -10.27 -9.20 14.50
N PHE A 87 -10.22 -8.40 15.56
CA PHE A 87 -10.88 -8.71 16.83
C PHE A 87 -11.92 -7.63 17.23
N GLY A 88 -11.96 -6.50 16.56
CA GLY A 88 -12.77 -5.35 17.00
C GLY A 88 -12.37 -4.81 18.39
N ALA A 89 -11.18 -5.15 18.86
CA ALA A 89 -10.64 -4.80 20.17
C ALA A 89 -9.14 -4.55 20.10
N PRO A 90 -8.54 -3.85 21.11
CA PRO A 90 -7.09 -3.64 21.17
C PRO A 90 -6.31 -4.95 21.23
N THR A 91 -5.12 -4.95 20.64
CA THR A 91 -4.23 -6.10 20.62
C THR A 91 -2.84 -5.78 21.18
N LYS A 92 -2.15 -6.79 21.68
CA LYS A 92 -0.75 -6.65 22.13
C LYS A 92 0.16 -6.17 20.99
N ASN A 93 -0.09 -6.63 19.77
CA ASN A 93 0.72 -6.27 18.60
C ASN A 93 0.70 -4.76 18.31
N GLU A 94 -0.40 -4.08 18.59
CA GLU A 94 -0.49 -2.62 18.44
C GLU A 94 0.50 -1.93 19.38
N LEU A 95 0.50 -2.31 20.66
CA LEU A 95 1.43 -1.75 21.64
C LEU A 95 2.90 -2.04 21.29
N GLU A 96 3.21 -3.25 20.84
CA GLU A 96 4.58 -3.63 20.50
C GLU A 96 5.13 -2.83 19.31
N ILE A 97 4.33 -2.65 18.25
CA ILE A 97 4.79 -1.85 17.10
C ILE A 97 4.95 -0.37 17.46
N GLU A 98 4.08 0.17 18.32
CA GLU A 98 4.20 1.58 18.77
C GLU A 98 5.45 1.81 19.61
N LYS A 99 5.79 0.89 20.52
CA LYS A 99 7.05 0.92 21.27
C LYS A 99 8.26 0.87 20.33
N MET A 100 8.22 0.00 19.33
CA MET A 100 9.29 -0.13 18.34
C MET A 100 9.47 1.17 17.55
N ILE A 101 8.41 1.77 17.03
CA ILE A 101 8.49 3.05 16.29
C ILE A 101 9.07 4.14 17.17
N LYS A 102 8.63 4.26 18.42
CA LYS A 102 9.15 5.25 19.39
C LYS A 102 10.63 5.05 19.70
N SER A 103 11.14 3.82 19.68
CA SER A 103 12.57 3.57 19.91
C SER A 103 13.45 4.11 18.78
N TYR A 104 12.95 4.16 17.55
CA TYR A 104 13.65 4.75 16.40
C TYR A 104 13.43 6.25 16.25
N LEU A 105 12.26 6.75 16.63
CA LEU A 105 11.85 8.14 16.45
C LEU A 105 11.58 8.81 17.80
N ARG A 106 12.64 9.24 18.47
CA ARG A 106 12.60 9.78 19.84
C ARG A 106 11.70 11.02 20.03
N SER A 107 11.44 11.79 18.96
CA SER A 107 10.55 12.95 18.98
C SER A 107 9.06 12.58 19.11
N ILE A 108 8.71 11.31 18.93
CA ILE A 108 7.33 10.84 18.99
C ILE A 108 6.98 10.43 20.43
N GLU A 109 6.06 11.14 21.06
CA GLU A 109 5.55 10.81 22.39
C GLU A 109 4.38 9.83 22.32
N LYS A 110 3.45 10.04 21.40
CA LYS A 110 2.24 9.21 21.20
C LYS A 110 1.97 8.99 19.72
N LEU A 111 1.44 7.82 19.39
CA LEU A 111 1.12 7.40 18.04
C LEU A 111 -0.35 7.00 17.92
N ARG A 112 -0.90 7.20 16.75
CA ARG A 112 -2.15 6.60 16.34
C ARG A 112 -2.02 6.05 14.92
N LYS A 113 -2.28 4.77 14.74
CA LYS A 113 -2.29 4.13 13.42
C LYS A 113 -3.62 4.37 12.72
N VAL A 114 -3.54 4.47 11.41
CA VAL A 114 -4.68 4.60 10.48
C VAL A 114 -4.45 3.70 9.27
N ASN A 115 -5.48 3.47 8.47
CA ASN A 115 -5.40 2.50 7.37
C ASN A 115 -4.74 3.05 6.10
N SER A 116 -4.63 4.36 5.95
CA SER A 116 -4.10 4.97 4.73
C SER A 116 -3.43 6.31 4.98
N GLY A 117 -2.56 6.74 4.05
CA GLY A 117 -1.97 8.07 4.06
C GLY A 117 -3.01 9.19 3.96
N THR A 118 -4.12 8.96 3.26
CA THR A 118 -5.24 9.90 3.18
C THR A 118 -5.86 10.14 4.55
N GLU A 119 -6.15 9.09 5.31
CA GLU A 119 -6.64 9.20 6.68
C GLU A 119 -5.64 9.90 7.59
N ALA A 120 -4.35 9.58 7.47
CA ALA A 120 -3.29 10.24 8.25
C ALA A 120 -3.27 11.75 7.98
N THR A 121 -3.35 12.16 6.72
CA THR A 121 -3.40 13.58 6.33
C THR A 121 -4.66 14.27 6.84
N MET A 122 -5.82 13.63 6.73
CA MET A 122 -7.08 14.16 7.26
C MET A 122 -7.02 14.36 8.78
N ILE A 123 -6.47 13.40 9.51
CA ILE A 123 -6.31 13.49 10.97
C ILE A 123 -5.31 14.60 11.34
N CYS A 124 -4.20 14.70 10.60
CA CYS A 124 -3.21 15.76 10.79
C CYS A 124 -3.84 17.16 10.64
N VAL A 125 -4.63 17.39 9.61
CA VAL A 125 -5.37 18.65 9.39
C VAL A 125 -6.35 18.91 10.54
N ARG A 126 -7.11 17.90 10.95
CA ARG A 126 -8.07 18.02 12.06
C ARG A 126 -7.37 18.34 13.38
N LEU A 127 -6.29 17.64 13.69
CA LEU A 127 -5.51 17.84 14.91
C LEU A 127 -4.91 19.24 14.94
N SER A 128 -4.30 19.69 13.84
CA SER A 128 -3.71 21.02 13.72
C SER A 128 -4.76 22.13 13.97
N ARG A 129 -5.93 22.00 13.38
CA ARG A 129 -7.04 22.94 13.59
C ARG A 129 -7.57 22.92 15.03
N GLY A 130 -7.73 21.74 15.60
CA GLY A 130 -8.23 21.56 16.96
C GLY A 130 -7.26 22.11 18.01
N THR A 131 -5.96 21.90 17.82
CA THR A 131 -4.93 22.37 18.76
C THR A 131 -4.69 23.87 18.67
N THR A 132 -4.70 24.43 17.46
CA THR A 132 -4.39 25.86 17.24
C THR A 132 -5.62 26.77 17.20
N ASN A 133 -6.81 26.18 17.10
CA ASN A 133 -8.08 26.87 16.85
C ASN A 133 -8.09 27.72 15.56
N LYS A 134 -7.19 27.42 14.61
CA LYS A 134 -7.05 28.11 13.31
C LYS A 134 -7.69 27.29 12.20
N LYS A 135 -8.39 27.96 11.27
CA LYS A 135 -9.11 27.30 10.17
C LYS A 135 -8.27 27.13 8.90
N LYS A 136 -7.37 28.09 8.61
CA LYS A 136 -6.58 28.11 7.36
C LYS A 136 -5.39 27.16 7.43
N ILE A 137 -5.14 26.48 6.34
CA ILE A 137 -3.97 25.61 6.12
C ILE A 137 -3.29 26.08 4.83
N ILE A 138 -1.97 26.24 4.88
CA ILE A 138 -1.16 26.58 3.73
C ILE A 138 -0.66 25.27 3.13
N LYS A 139 -0.87 25.10 1.82
CA LYS A 139 -0.32 24.02 1.02
C LYS A 139 0.50 24.61 -0.11
N TYR A 140 1.71 24.12 -0.30
CA TYR A 140 2.51 24.45 -1.48
C TYR A 140 2.00 23.64 -2.68
N ILE A 141 1.93 24.31 -3.83
CA ILE A 141 1.61 23.68 -5.11
C ILE A 141 2.94 23.10 -5.61
N GLY A 142 3.02 21.78 -5.66
CA GLY A 142 4.17 21.05 -6.17
C GLY A 142 3.81 20.21 -7.37
#